data_c26ac093ad032a76c9c303b37211c609
#
_entry.id   c26ac093ad032a76c9c303b37211c609
#
_cell.length_a   1.000
_cell.length_b   1.000
_cell.length_c   1.000
_cell.angle_alpha   90.00
_cell.angle_beta   90.00
_cell.angle_gamma   90.00
#
_symmetry.space_group_name_H-M   'P 1'
#
loop_
_entity.id
_entity.type
_entity.pdbx_description
1 polymer ?
#
loop_
_entity_poly.entity_id
_entity_poly.type
_entity_poly.pdbx_seq_one_letter_code
_entity_poly.pdbx_strand_id
1 'polypeptide(L)'
;NGLASVGPLVLILFWLIQSMPTFMGRELHALHNLGVGLFGVAASGLPSPELYPVYHWFLSALSLIPGIDSLSLAAYIPGVQPTAGLEQISGYPVQLLPLASALSALFLILLTWALARATGNDRRTAFASGLVLLTGFACMGLPRISGSDMLFTAILTLAGICLYRGWIKAFAPLWLFAGFALVALSALAGGLLGLVLPLLVSLVFLLWRGTFRRAGARDGALAFGLLLVLLLAWGTFIAFGDGGRELLKTLLENEYLAPVLEAWKLQGQDSWIIVALLAVLWLPWTLLLLFLPWGRIGTFFKGIVVNRKQRPGQGWLWCSAIVTLAVLALLGANMPVLLMPLLPPLAVLTAQGVLNLSARGSRGF
;
A
#
# COMPACT_ATOMS: atom_id res chain seq x y z
N ASN A 1 20.79 -13.90 17.05
CA ASN A 1 20.82 -12.47 16.66
C ASN A 1 21.22 -12.23 15.18
N GLY A 2 21.91 -13.17 14.51
CA GLY A 2 22.37 -13.01 13.12
C GLY A 2 21.24 -12.86 12.09
N LEU A 3 20.21 -13.68 12.15
CA LEU A 3 19.07 -13.64 11.21
C LEU A 3 18.32 -12.29 11.22
N ALA A 4 18.26 -11.61 12.36
CA ALA A 4 17.56 -10.33 12.46
C ALA A 4 18.36 -9.15 11.91
N SER A 5 19.70 -9.26 11.76
CA SER A 5 20.53 -8.23 11.12
C SER A 5 20.50 -8.32 9.60
N VAL A 6 20.36 -9.53 9.06
CA VAL A 6 20.22 -9.81 7.62
C VAL A 6 18.77 -9.93 7.17
N GLY A 7 17.80 -9.58 8.04
CA GLY A 7 16.37 -9.68 7.77
C GLY A 7 15.93 -9.14 6.42
N PRO A 8 16.29 -7.92 6.01
CA PRO A 8 15.95 -7.38 4.70
C PRO A 8 16.50 -8.21 3.54
N LEU A 9 17.75 -8.70 3.65
CA LEU A 9 18.35 -9.54 2.61
C LEU A 9 17.62 -10.89 2.47
N VAL A 10 17.18 -11.48 3.57
CA VAL A 10 16.40 -12.72 3.56
C VAL A 10 15.03 -12.47 2.94
N LEU A 11 14.37 -11.34 3.22
CA LEU A 11 13.12 -10.97 2.59
C LEU A 11 13.27 -10.77 1.07
N ILE A 12 14.35 -10.16 0.63
CA ILE A 12 14.68 -10.01 -0.79
C ILE A 12 14.87 -11.38 -1.45
N LEU A 13 15.58 -12.30 -0.79
CA LEU A 13 15.78 -13.66 -1.32
C LEU A 13 14.45 -14.41 -1.46
N PHE A 14 13.59 -14.38 -0.45
CA PHE A 14 12.26 -15.00 -0.54
C PHE A 14 11.40 -14.37 -1.63
N TRP A 15 11.44 -13.04 -1.75
CA TRP A 15 10.75 -12.34 -2.82
C TRP A 15 11.27 -12.75 -4.21
N LEU A 16 12.59 -12.87 -4.40
CA LEU A 16 13.17 -13.35 -5.67
C LEU A 16 12.65 -14.74 -6.03
N ILE A 17 12.65 -15.69 -5.07
CA ILE A 17 12.12 -17.03 -5.28
C ILE A 17 10.64 -16.98 -5.67
N GLN A 18 9.85 -16.18 -4.97
CA GLN A 18 8.41 -16.04 -5.24
C GLN A 18 8.12 -15.38 -6.59
N SER A 19 8.95 -14.41 -7.01
CA SER A 19 8.76 -13.67 -8.26
C SER A 19 9.32 -14.40 -9.49
N MET A 20 10.09 -15.47 -9.29
CA MET A 20 10.73 -16.20 -10.39
C MET A 20 9.75 -16.72 -11.45
N PRO A 21 8.57 -17.28 -11.12
CA PRO A 21 7.57 -17.67 -12.09
C PRO A 21 7.04 -16.49 -12.93
N THR A 22 6.92 -15.32 -12.31
CA THR A 22 6.48 -14.08 -12.98
C THR A 22 7.48 -13.64 -14.03
N PHE A 23 8.79 -13.72 -13.72
CA PHE A 23 9.86 -13.40 -14.68
C PHE A 23 9.96 -14.45 -15.81
N MET A 24 9.55 -15.69 -15.55
CA MET A 24 9.55 -16.77 -16.56
C MET A 24 8.36 -16.72 -17.54
N GLY A 25 7.45 -15.76 -17.41
CA GLY A 25 6.36 -15.54 -18.36
C GLY A 25 5.27 -16.63 -18.43
N ARG A 26 5.41 -17.71 -17.64
CA ARG A 26 4.51 -18.89 -17.72
C ARG A 26 3.08 -18.65 -17.26
N GLU A 27 2.84 -17.60 -16.47
CA GLU A 27 1.54 -17.41 -15.81
C GLU A 27 0.71 -16.25 -16.37
N LEU A 28 1.28 -15.42 -17.26
CA LEU A 28 0.58 -14.21 -17.74
C LEU A 28 -0.75 -14.53 -18.43
N HIS A 29 -0.81 -15.61 -19.24
CA HIS A 29 -2.03 -15.99 -19.96
C HIS A 29 -3.13 -16.58 -19.04
N ALA A 30 -2.76 -17.43 -18.10
CA ALA A 30 -3.74 -18.06 -17.22
C ALA A 30 -4.32 -17.05 -16.21
N LEU A 31 -3.49 -16.15 -15.66
CA LEU A 31 -3.89 -15.14 -14.71
C LEU A 31 -4.61 -13.96 -15.34
N HIS A 32 -4.29 -13.60 -16.58
CA HIS A 32 -5.02 -12.59 -17.34
C HIS A 32 -6.50 -12.98 -17.47
N ASN A 33 -6.78 -14.23 -17.85
CA ASN A 33 -8.15 -14.73 -17.99
C ASN A 33 -8.88 -14.85 -16.64
N LEU A 34 -8.18 -15.23 -15.57
CA LEU A 34 -8.72 -15.27 -14.21
C LEU A 34 -8.90 -13.86 -13.62
N GLY A 35 -7.96 -12.95 -13.88
CA GLY A 35 -7.99 -11.58 -13.39
C GLY A 35 -9.14 -10.77 -13.96
N VAL A 36 -9.41 -10.89 -15.25
CA VAL A 36 -10.54 -10.22 -15.92
C VAL A 36 -11.89 -10.69 -15.38
N GLY A 37 -12.02 -11.98 -15.03
CA GLY A 37 -13.26 -12.53 -14.51
C GLY A 37 -13.49 -12.26 -13.01
N LEU A 38 -12.45 -12.38 -12.19
CA LEU A 38 -12.57 -12.32 -10.71
C LEU A 38 -12.35 -10.91 -10.13
N PHE A 39 -11.52 -10.09 -10.77
CA PHE A 39 -11.07 -8.83 -10.18
C PHE A 39 -11.46 -7.58 -10.97
N GLY A 40 -12.18 -7.72 -12.09
CA GLY A 40 -12.69 -6.60 -12.89
C GLY A 40 -11.59 -5.69 -13.47
N VAL A 41 -10.37 -6.21 -13.63
CA VAL A 41 -9.26 -5.44 -14.20
C VAL A 41 -9.52 -5.21 -15.69
N ALA A 42 -9.46 -3.96 -16.13
CA ALA A 42 -9.58 -3.61 -17.53
C ALA A 42 -8.54 -4.38 -18.38
N ALA A 43 -8.90 -4.77 -19.59
CA ALA A 43 -8.07 -5.58 -20.47
C ALA A 43 -6.65 -5.02 -20.72
N SER A 44 -6.42 -3.71 -20.52
CA SER A 44 -5.12 -3.05 -20.59
C SER A 44 -4.31 -3.08 -19.30
N GLY A 45 -4.95 -3.29 -18.14
CA GLY A 45 -4.31 -3.34 -16.82
C GLY A 45 -3.55 -2.08 -16.38
N LEU A 46 -3.45 -1.07 -17.24
CA LEU A 46 -2.76 0.18 -16.97
C LEU A 46 -3.74 1.31 -16.72
N PRO A 47 -3.56 2.06 -15.63
CA PRO A 47 -4.26 3.32 -15.44
C PRO A 47 -3.88 4.29 -16.55
N SER A 48 -4.79 5.18 -16.94
CA SER A 48 -4.47 6.24 -17.91
C SER A 48 -3.33 7.11 -17.39
N PRO A 49 -2.31 7.44 -18.23
CA PRO A 49 -1.13 8.20 -17.78
C PRO A 49 -1.48 9.59 -17.26
N GLU A 50 -2.58 10.11 -17.73
CA GLU A 50 -3.09 11.44 -17.39
C GLU A 50 -3.69 11.47 -15.98
N LEU A 51 -4.32 10.35 -15.57
CA LEU A 51 -4.98 10.21 -14.27
C LEU A 51 -4.00 9.81 -13.16
N TYR A 52 -3.12 8.87 -13.46
CA TYR A 52 -2.16 8.31 -12.48
C TYR A 52 -0.73 8.33 -13.00
N PRO A 53 -0.09 9.51 -13.09
CA PRO A 53 1.20 9.67 -13.77
C PRO A 53 2.34 8.94 -13.07
N VAL A 54 2.25 8.70 -11.76
CA VAL A 54 3.35 8.15 -10.95
C VAL A 54 3.77 6.75 -11.42
N TYR A 55 2.81 5.90 -11.79
CA TYR A 55 3.12 4.56 -12.29
C TYR A 55 3.80 4.63 -13.66
N HIS A 56 3.37 5.54 -14.53
CA HIS A 56 4.01 5.75 -15.83
C HIS A 56 5.42 6.34 -15.70
N TRP A 57 5.65 7.25 -14.74
CA TRP A 57 7.00 7.73 -14.43
C TRP A 57 7.90 6.60 -13.94
N PHE A 58 7.35 5.69 -13.14
CA PHE A 58 8.08 4.51 -12.68
C PHE A 58 8.44 3.57 -13.84
N LEU A 59 7.49 3.29 -14.76
CA LEU A 59 7.74 2.50 -15.98
C LEU A 59 8.79 3.18 -16.86
N SER A 60 8.68 4.49 -17.08
CA SER A 60 9.65 5.27 -17.84
C SER A 60 11.04 5.21 -17.23
N ALA A 61 11.15 5.31 -15.90
CA ALA A 61 12.43 5.18 -15.21
C ALA A 61 13.02 3.77 -15.37
N LEU A 62 12.20 2.73 -15.35
CA LEU A 62 12.65 1.36 -15.58
C LEU A 62 13.11 1.15 -17.03
N SER A 63 12.43 1.77 -18.00
CA SER A 63 12.81 1.64 -19.42
C SER A 63 14.17 2.27 -19.75
N LEU A 64 14.69 3.16 -18.88
CA LEU A 64 16.02 3.74 -19.04
C LEU A 64 17.16 2.76 -18.68
N ILE A 65 16.85 1.62 -18.05
CA ILE A 65 17.88 0.62 -17.68
C ILE A 65 18.33 -0.12 -18.95
N PRO A 66 19.62 -0.03 -19.35
CA PRO A 66 20.09 -0.70 -20.55
C PRO A 66 19.90 -2.22 -20.49
N GLY A 67 19.39 -2.80 -21.55
CA GLY A 67 19.21 -4.26 -21.65
C GLY A 67 17.93 -4.81 -20.98
N ILE A 68 17.05 -3.95 -20.48
CA ILE A 68 15.78 -4.39 -19.89
C ILE A 68 14.88 -5.04 -20.94
N ASP A 69 14.98 -4.58 -22.19
CA ASP A 69 14.25 -5.13 -23.34
C ASP A 69 14.71 -6.56 -23.67
N SER A 70 15.96 -6.90 -23.36
CA SER A 70 16.55 -8.24 -23.57
C SER A 70 16.31 -9.19 -22.38
N LEU A 71 15.81 -8.72 -21.25
CA LEU A 71 15.44 -9.53 -20.08
C LEU A 71 14.16 -10.36 -20.30
N SER A 72 13.60 -10.37 -21.53
CA SER A 72 12.52 -11.29 -21.85
C SER A 72 13.06 -12.73 -21.90
N LEU A 73 13.12 -13.37 -20.74
CA LEU A 73 13.33 -14.82 -20.63
C LEU A 73 12.30 -15.63 -21.41
N ALA A 74 11.19 -15.02 -21.82
CA ALA A 74 10.18 -15.62 -22.69
C ALA A 74 10.72 -15.98 -24.09
N ALA A 75 11.73 -15.27 -24.61
CA ALA A 75 12.40 -15.59 -25.85
C ALA A 75 13.22 -16.91 -25.80
N TYR A 76 13.52 -17.38 -24.59
CA TYR A 76 14.31 -18.59 -24.36
C TYR A 76 13.48 -19.86 -24.11
N ILE A 77 12.15 -19.79 -24.11
CA ILE A 77 11.30 -20.97 -23.92
C ILE A 77 10.87 -21.48 -25.30
N PRO A 78 11.38 -22.67 -25.75
CA PRO A 78 10.95 -23.25 -27.02
C PRO A 78 9.44 -23.50 -26.99
N GLY A 79 8.71 -22.97 -27.96
CA GLY A 79 7.27 -23.19 -28.13
C GLY A 79 6.34 -22.07 -27.65
N VAL A 80 6.85 -21.03 -27.03
CA VAL A 80 6.08 -19.81 -26.74
C VAL A 80 6.39 -18.80 -27.85
N GLN A 81 5.53 -18.71 -28.86
CA GLN A 81 5.60 -17.59 -29.79
C GLN A 81 5.11 -16.32 -29.09
N PRO A 82 5.86 -15.20 -29.15
CA PRO A 82 5.32 -13.90 -28.75
C PRO A 82 4.05 -13.71 -29.59
N THR A 83 2.91 -13.50 -28.91
CA THR A 83 1.64 -13.22 -29.58
C THR A 83 1.83 -11.95 -30.38
N ALA A 84 1.94 -12.09 -31.70
CA ALA A 84 2.05 -10.98 -32.64
C ALA A 84 0.87 -10.03 -32.36
N GLY A 85 1.16 -8.78 -31.95
CA GLY A 85 0.17 -7.76 -31.63
C GLY A 85 0.16 -7.25 -30.18
N LEU A 86 0.87 -7.89 -29.23
CA LEU A 86 0.98 -7.41 -27.84
C LEU A 86 2.39 -6.90 -27.49
N GLU A 87 3.16 -6.50 -28.48
CA GLU A 87 4.56 -6.07 -28.27
C GLU A 87 4.65 -4.78 -27.43
N GLN A 88 3.61 -3.95 -27.45
CA GLN A 88 3.54 -2.72 -26.67
C GLN A 88 2.14 -2.50 -26.13
N ILE A 89 2.03 -2.26 -24.83
CA ILE A 89 0.82 -1.75 -24.17
C ILE A 89 1.11 -0.32 -23.74
N SER A 90 0.34 0.65 -24.23
CA SER A 90 0.48 2.08 -23.89
C SER A 90 1.91 2.63 -24.10
N GLY A 91 2.63 2.14 -25.13
CA GLY A 91 4.00 2.61 -25.44
C GLY A 91 5.12 1.94 -24.66
N TYR A 92 4.83 0.98 -23.78
CA TYR A 92 5.84 0.25 -23.01
C TYR A 92 5.93 -1.22 -23.43
N PRO A 93 7.15 -1.83 -23.41
CA PRO A 93 7.30 -3.25 -23.58
C PRO A 93 6.48 -4.03 -22.55
N VAL A 94 5.71 -5.02 -23.01
CA VAL A 94 4.81 -5.82 -22.12
C VAL A 94 5.58 -6.46 -20.95
N GLN A 95 6.86 -6.74 -21.15
CA GLN A 95 7.75 -7.34 -20.14
C GLN A 95 8.05 -6.40 -18.95
N LEU A 96 7.93 -5.09 -19.13
CA LEU A 96 8.15 -4.11 -18.05
C LEU A 96 7.06 -4.18 -16.95
N LEU A 97 5.84 -4.55 -17.31
CA LEU A 97 4.72 -4.58 -16.37
C LEU A 97 4.91 -5.58 -15.23
N PRO A 98 5.27 -6.86 -15.49
CA PRO A 98 5.56 -7.82 -14.43
C PRO A 98 6.75 -7.40 -13.58
N LEU A 99 7.79 -6.83 -14.18
CA LEU A 99 8.96 -6.34 -13.45
C LEU A 99 8.60 -5.17 -12.53
N ALA A 100 7.86 -4.19 -13.04
CA ALA A 100 7.40 -3.05 -12.26
C ALA A 100 6.51 -3.50 -11.10
N SER A 101 5.62 -4.45 -11.33
CA SER A 101 4.75 -5.02 -10.29
C SER A 101 5.55 -5.75 -9.22
N ALA A 102 6.51 -6.58 -9.62
CA ALA A 102 7.38 -7.31 -8.71
C ALA A 102 8.26 -6.38 -7.87
N LEU A 103 8.83 -5.32 -8.47
CA LEU A 103 9.59 -4.31 -7.74
C LEU A 103 8.71 -3.51 -6.78
N SER A 104 7.49 -3.16 -7.18
CA SER A 104 6.53 -2.47 -6.31
C SER A 104 6.18 -3.32 -5.08
N ALA A 105 5.98 -4.64 -5.26
CA ALA A 105 5.78 -5.58 -4.16
C ALA A 105 7.01 -5.66 -3.24
N LEU A 106 8.22 -5.69 -3.81
CA LEU A 106 9.46 -5.67 -3.03
C LEU A 106 9.56 -4.40 -2.18
N PHE A 107 9.30 -3.23 -2.77
CA PHE A 107 9.28 -1.97 -2.03
C PHE A 107 8.26 -2.02 -0.88
N LEU A 108 7.06 -2.55 -1.13
CA LEU A 108 6.03 -2.66 -0.12
C LEU A 108 6.46 -3.56 1.05
N ILE A 109 7.09 -4.71 0.77
CA ILE A 109 7.61 -5.63 1.79
C ILE A 109 8.69 -4.95 2.64
N LEU A 110 9.66 -4.30 2.00
CA LEU A 110 10.73 -3.58 2.70
C LEU A 110 10.21 -2.39 3.50
N LEU A 111 9.22 -1.66 2.97
CA LEU A 111 8.58 -0.56 3.68
C LEU A 111 7.72 -1.05 4.86
N THR A 112 7.11 -2.22 4.77
CA THR A 112 6.40 -2.86 5.89
C THR A 112 7.37 -3.22 7.01
N TRP A 113 8.54 -3.78 6.67
CA TRP A 113 9.63 -3.98 7.62
C TRP A 113 10.06 -2.64 8.26
N ALA A 114 10.25 -1.59 7.45
CA ALA A 114 10.64 -0.26 7.92
C ALA A 114 9.55 0.39 8.80
N LEU A 115 8.26 0.19 8.47
CA LEU A 115 7.12 0.64 9.27
C LEU A 115 7.15 0.00 10.66
N ALA A 116 7.36 -1.32 10.73
CA ALA A 116 7.49 -2.01 12.01
C ALA A 116 8.66 -1.45 12.84
N ARG A 117 9.82 -1.20 12.22
CA ARG A 117 10.96 -0.56 12.88
C ARG A 117 10.67 0.87 13.33
N ALA A 118 10.02 1.66 12.48
CA ALA A 118 9.66 3.04 12.78
C ALA A 118 8.70 3.13 13.96
N THR A 119 7.75 2.21 14.07
CA THR A 119 6.75 2.15 15.16
C THR A 119 7.28 1.52 16.46
N GLY A 120 8.59 1.29 16.56
CA GLY A 120 9.27 0.87 17.78
C GLY A 120 9.29 -0.63 18.04
N ASN A 121 9.00 -1.43 17.02
CA ASN A 121 9.10 -2.88 17.14
C ASN A 121 10.55 -3.35 17.02
N ASP A 122 10.84 -4.51 17.60
CA ASP A 122 12.14 -5.15 17.50
C ASP A 122 12.42 -5.70 16.08
N ARG A 123 13.66 -6.13 15.85
CA ARG A 123 14.06 -6.66 14.53
C ARG A 123 13.34 -7.95 14.17
N ARG A 124 12.96 -8.76 15.17
CA ARG A 124 12.24 -10.03 14.95
C ARG A 124 10.82 -9.76 14.47
N THR A 125 10.12 -8.84 15.14
CA THR A 125 8.77 -8.44 14.73
C THR A 125 8.78 -7.77 13.37
N ALA A 126 9.78 -6.93 13.08
CA ALA A 126 9.90 -6.30 11.77
C ALA A 126 10.16 -7.33 10.64
N PHE A 127 11.02 -8.31 10.87
CA PHE A 127 11.23 -9.40 9.92
C PHE A 127 9.97 -10.24 9.74
N ALA A 128 9.32 -10.62 10.84
CA ALA A 128 8.08 -11.38 10.80
C ALA A 128 6.97 -10.61 10.05
N SER A 129 6.88 -9.27 10.19
CA SER A 129 5.89 -8.48 9.46
C SER A 129 6.11 -8.49 7.95
N GLY A 130 7.36 -8.43 7.49
CA GLY A 130 7.71 -8.62 6.08
C GLY A 130 7.34 -10.01 5.57
N LEU A 131 7.60 -11.07 6.35
CA LEU A 131 7.21 -12.45 6.01
C LEU A 131 5.69 -12.62 5.97
N VAL A 132 4.97 -12.07 6.95
CA VAL A 132 3.50 -12.09 6.99
C VAL A 132 2.92 -11.47 5.73
N LEU A 133 3.44 -10.32 5.30
CA LEU A 133 2.99 -9.68 4.08
C LEU A 133 3.33 -10.51 2.84
N LEU A 134 4.58 -11.00 2.74
CA LEU A 134 5.07 -11.79 1.62
C LEU A 134 4.27 -13.09 1.42
N THR A 135 3.89 -13.76 2.52
CA THR A 135 3.16 -15.03 2.51
C THR A 135 1.64 -14.86 2.51
N GLY A 136 1.13 -13.64 2.58
CA GLY A 136 -0.28 -13.34 2.42
C GLY A 136 -0.75 -13.54 0.97
N PHE A 137 -1.96 -14.08 0.79
CA PHE A 137 -2.54 -14.33 -0.54
C PHE A 137 -2.54 -13.08 -1.42
N ALA A 138 -2.75 -11.90 -0.82
CA ALA A 138 -2.67 -10.62 -1.51
C ALA A 138 -1.32 -10.41 -2.21
N CYS A 139 -0.21 -10.66 -1.52
CA CYS A 139 1.14 -10.50 -2.10
C CYS A 139 1.53 -11.61 -3.08
N MET A 140 0.90 -12.78 -2.98
CA MET A 140 1.15 -13.89 -3.92
C MET A 140 0.43 -13.71 -5.25
N GLY A 141 -0.79 -13.16 -5.24
CA GLY A 141 -1.65 -13.06 -6.42
C GLY A 141 -1.70 -11.66 -7.05
N LEU A 142 -1.91 -10.63 -6.22
CA LEU A 142 -2.19 -9.27 -6.72
C LEU A 142 -1.03 -8.56 -7.44
N PRO A 143 0.28 -8.76 -7.08
CA PRO A 143 1.37 -8.13 -7.84
C PRO A 143 1.40 -8.51 -9.30
N ARG A 144 0.80 -9.64 -9.66
CA ARG A 144 0.73 -10.13 -11.03
C ARG A 144 -0.38 -9.46 -11.83
N ILE A 145 -1.34 -8.83 -11.14
CA ILE A 145 -2.56 -8.26 -11.74
C ILE A 145 -2.52 -6.74 -11.70
N SER A 146 -2.03 -6.14 -10.61
CA SER A 146 -2.12 -4.68 -10.40
C SER A 146 -0.84 -4.11 -9.78
N GLY A 147 0.12 -3.79 -10.64
CA GLY A 147 1.39 -3.19 -10.22
C GLY A 147 1.26 -1.75 -9.74
N SER A 148 0.32 -0.99 -10.29
CA SER A 148 0.06 0.41 -9.91
C SER A 148 -0.39 0.53 -8.46
N ASP A 149 -1.25 -0.36 -7.99
CA ASP A 149 -1.80 -0.32 -6.63
C ASP A 149 -0.78 -0.76 -5.57
N MET A 150 0.13 -1.67 -5.95
CA MET A 150 1.26 -2.03 -5.10
C MET A 150 2.21 -0.85 -4.92
N LEU A 151 2.53 -0.12 -6.01
CA LEU A 151 3.36 1.07 -5.95
C LEU A 151 2.67 2.18 -5.13
N PHE A 152 1.38 2.42 -5.37
CA PHE A 152 0.57 3.34 -4.59
C PHE A 152 0.63 3.02 -3.10
N THR A 153 0.39 1.76 -2.72
CA THR A 153 0.43 1.30 -1.32
C THR A 153 1.82 1.45 -0.71
N ALA A 154 2.88 1.24 -1.49
CA ALA A 154 4.26 1.45 -1.05
C ALA A 154 4.53 2.93 -0.75
N ILE A 155 4.13 3.85 -1.65
CA ILE A 155 4.24 5.30 -1.45
C ILE A 155 3.44 5.74 -0.22
N LEU A 156 2.21 5.26 -0.09
CA LEU A 156 1.34 5.55 1.05
C LEU A 156 1.96 5.08 2.38
N THR A 157 2.57 3.88 2.38
CA THR A 157 3.27 3.34 3.55
C THR A 157 4.48 4.20 3.93
N LEU A 158 5.25 4.64 2.93
CA LEU A 158 6.40 5.54 3.15
C LEU A 158 5.94 6.90 3.69
N ALA A 159 4.88 7.48 3.12
CA ALA A 159 4.25 8.70 3.62
C ALA A 159 3.84 8.53 5.09
N GLY A 160 3.20 7.41 5.43
CA GLY A 160 2.81 7.06 6.80
C GLY A 160 4.00 6.97 7.76
N ILE A 161 5.13 6.39 7.34
CA ILE A 161 6.36 6.34 8.14
C ILE A 161 6.89 7.75 8.41
N CYS A 162 6.93 8.60 7.39
CA CYS A 162 7.43 9.96 7.49
C CYS A 162 6.54 10.81 8.40
N LEU A 163 5.22 10.76 8.20
CA LEU A 163 4.24 11.47 9.03
C LEU A 163 4.31 11.00 10.49
N TYR A 164 4.34 9.69 10.74
CA TYR A 164 4.48 9.15 12.08
C TYR A 164 5.73 9.69 12.79
N ARG A 165 6.90 9.65 12.12
CA ARG A 165 8.15 10.18 12.66
C ARG A 165 8.08 11.68 12.90
N GLY A 166 7.47 12.43 12.01
CA GLY A 166 7.27 13.86 12.11
C GLY A 166 6.37 14.24 13.30
N TRP A 167 5.29 13.52 13.53
CA TRP A 167 4.37 13.78 14.66
C TRP A 167 4.93 13.39 16.01
N ILE A 168 5.92 12.48 16.06
CA ILE A 168 6.50 12.02 17.32
C ILE A 168 7.74 12.80 17.71
N LYS A 169 8.62 13.10 16.76
CA LYS A 169 9.85 13.84 17.02
C LYS A 169 9.59 15.34 16.92
N ALA A 170 9.47 15.99 18.09
CA ALA A 170 9.14 17.42 18.19
C ALA A 170 10.10 18.40 17.47
N PHE A 171 11.25 17.95 16.97
CA PHE A 171 12.27 18.78 16.33
C PHE A 171 12.75 18.23 14.98
N ALA A 172 11.92 17.52 14.26
CA ALA A 172 12.28 17.02 12.94
C ALA A 172 11.24 17.43 11.88
N PRO A 173 11.14 18.75 11.55
CA PRO A 173 10.17 19.24 10.56
C PRO A 173 10.37 18.60 9.19
N LEU A 174 11.60 18.21 8.86
CA LEU A 174 11.95 17.55 7.60
C LEU A 174 11.09 16.28 7.36
N TRP A 175 10.80 15.50 8.42
CA TRP A 175 9.92 14.33 8.29
C TRP A 175 8.47 14.70 7.96
N LEU A 176 7.97 15.84 8.46
CA LEU A 176 6.64 16.34 8.10
C LEU A 176 6.62 16.80 6.65
N PHE A 177 7.60 17.61 6.23
CA PHE A 177 7.71 18.06 4.84
C PHE A 177 7.81 16.88 3.86
N ALA A 178 8.68 15.91 4.15
CA ALA A 178 8.79 14.69 3.36
C ALA A 178 7.48 13.88 3.36
N GLY A 179 6.82 13.77 4.53
CA GLY A 179 5.54 13.09 4.66
C GLY A 179 4.45 13.73 3.80
N PHE A 180 4.28 15.04 3.86
CA PHE A 180 3.26 15.75 3.07
C PHE A 180 3.60 15.78 1.57
N ALA A 181 4.88 15.86 1.19
CA ALA A 181 5.29 15.71 -0.20
C ALA A 181 4.96 14.31 -0.74
N LEU A 182 5.17 13.25 0.06
CA LEU A 182 4.77 11.89 -0.28
C LEU A 182 3.24 11.72 -0.31
N VAL A 183 2.48 12.47 0.49
CA VAL A 183 1.00 12.52 0.40
C VAL A 183 0.59 13.12 -0.95
N ALA A 184 1.23 14.21 -1.42
CA ALA A 184 0.98 14.72 -2.77
C ALA A 184 1.27 13.66 -3.83
N LEU A 185 2.41 12.96 -3.72
CA LEU A 185 2.77 11.89 -4.65
C LEU A 185 1.78 10.71 -4.57
N SER A 186 1.29 10.34 -3.38
CA SER A 186 0.28 9.29 -3.22
C SER A 186 -1.08 9.70 -3.80
N ALA A 187 -1.44 10.99 -3.75
CA ALA A 187 -2.63 11.52 -4.41
C ALA A 187 -2.53 11.41 -5.93
N LEU A 188 -1.34 11.64 -6.50
CA LEU A 188 -1.08 11.44 -7.93
C LEU A 188 -0.98 9.95 -8.34
N ALA A 189 -0.75 9.04 -7.39
CA ALA A 189 -0.66 7.60 -7.63
C ALA A 189 -1.98 6.86 -7.43
N GLY A 190 -2.86 7.34 -6.56
CA GLY A 190 -4.09 6.64 -6.16
C GLY A 190 -5.27 7.58 -5.90
N GLY A 191 -5.28 8.76 -6.53
CA GLY A 191 -6.40 9.72 -6.49
C GLY A 191 -6.81 10.12 -5.08
N LEU A 192 -8.12 10.16 -4.85
CA LEU A 192 -8.72 10.57 -3.58
C LEU A 192 -8.20 9.76 -2.37
N LEU A 193 -8.05 8.45 -2.52
CA LEU A 193 -7.57 7.60 -1.43
C LEU A 193 -6.16 7.96 -1.01
N GLY A 194 -5.29 8.31 -1.96
CA GLY A 194 -3.92 8.74 -1.71
C GLY A 194 -3.83 10.03 -0.89
N LEU A 195 -4.82 10.91 -1.02
CA LEU A 195 -4.90 12.14 -0.25
C LEU A 195 -5.56 11.92 1.11
N VAL A 196 -6.73 11.30 1.12
CA VAL A 196 -7.61 11.23 2.29
C VAL A 196 -7.06 10.30 3.36
N LEU A 197 -6.56 9.11 2.99
CA LEU A 197 -6.10 8.12 3.97
C LEU A 197 -5.01 8.65 4.89
N PRO A 198 -3.86 9.17 4.39
CA PRO A 198 -2.79 9.60 5.29
C PRO A 198 -3.17 10.81 6.13
N LEU A 199 -4.02 11.71 5.61
CA LEU A 199 -4.50 12.88 6.34
C LEU A 199 -5.43 12.47 7.47
N LEU A 200 -6.42 11.60 7.21
CA LEU A 200 -7.35 11.10 8.23
C LEU A 200 -6.63 10.25 9.28
N VAL A 201 -5.71 9.38 8.87
CA VAL A 201 -4.89 8.60 9.82
C VAL A 201 -4.10 9.53 10.73
N SER A 202 -3.46 10.57 10.18
CA SER A 202 -2.72 11.56 10.97
C SER A 202 -3.63 12.33 11.93
N LEU A 203 -4.79 12.77 11.45
CA LEU A 203 -5.77 13.50 12.25
C LEU A 203 -6.27 12.65 13.42
N VAL A 204 -6.74 11.43 13.13
CA VAL A 204 -7.26 10.49 14.15
C VAL A 204 -6.17 10.14 15.16
N PHE A 205 -4.93 9.91 14.71
CA PHE A 205 -3.80 9.64 15.60
C PHE A 205 -3.48 10.82 16.53
N LEU A 206 -3.46 12.04 16.01
CA LEU A 206 -3.21 13.25 16.82
C LEU A 206 -4.32 13.50 17.83
N LEU A 207 -5.59 13.30 17.43
CA LEU A 207 -6.74 13.39 18.32
C LEU A 207 -6.70 12.32 19.40
N TRP A 208 -6.44 11.06 19.02
CA TRP A 208 -6.34 9.93 19.95
C TRP A 208 -5.21 10.14 20.97
N ARG A 209 -4.07 10.68 20.53
CA ARG A 209 -2.93 10.97 21.41
C ARG A 209 -3.17 12.20 22.29
N GLY A 210 -4.11 13.08 21.95
CA GLY A 210 -4.38 14.36 22.64
C GLY A 210 -3.27 15.39 22.41
N THR A 211 -2.54 15.28 21.29
CA THR A 211 -1.42 16.18 20.95
C THR A 211 -1.74 17.15 19.83
N PHE A 212 -2.96 17.14 19.32
CA PHE A 212 -3.38 17.95 18.17
C PHE A 212 -3.02 19.44 18.29
N ARG A 213 -3.24 20.02 19.48
CA ARG A 213 -2.92 21.44 19.75
C ARG A 213 -1.42 21.72 19.96
N ARG A 214 -0.62 20.69 20.26
CA ARG A 214 0.81 20.82 20.57
C ARG A 214 1.71 20.34 19.45
N ALA A 215 1.17 19.58 18.49
CA ALA A 215 1.94 18.96 17.42
C ALA A 215 2.36 20.01 16.39
N GLY A 216 3.38 20.83 16.75
CA GLY A 216 4.06 21.73 15.83
C GLY A 216 3.10 22.49 14.91
N ALA A 217 2.12 23.22 15.45
CA ALA A 217 1.07 23.83 14.65
C ALA A 217 1.65 24.62 13.46
N ARG A 218 2.81 25.26 13.66
CA ARG A 218 3.53 25.98 12.59
C ARG A 218 4.11 25.03 11.55
N ASP A 219 4.87 24.01 11.99
CA ASP A 219 5.57 23.10 11.04
C ASP A 219 4.57 22.20 10.31
N GLY A 220 3.52 21.76 11.00
CA GLY A 220 2.41 21.03 10.40
C GLY A 220 1.64 21.86 9.37
N ALA A 221 1.36 23.14 9.68
CA ALA A 221 0.68 24.06 8.75
C ALA A 221 1.57 24.36 7.51
N LEU A 222 2.87 24.59 7.71
CA LEU A 222 3.80 24.82 6.61
C LEU A 222 3.95 23.58 5.71
N ALA A 223 4.04 22.40 6.31
CA ALA A 223 4.12 21.14 5.56
C ALA A 223 2.80 20.84 4.81
N PHE A 224 1.65 21.16 5.40
CA PHE A 224 0.36 21.10 4.71
C PHE A 224 0.27 22.14 3.57
N GLY A 225 0.83 23.34 3.77
CA GLY A 225 0.98 24.34 2.71
C GLY A 225 1.80 23.83 1.54
N LEU A 226 2.90 23.09 1.80
CA LEU A 226 3.68 22.41 0.76
C LEU A 226 2.83 21.43 -0.04
N LEU A 227 2.02 20.60 0.63
CA LEU A 227 1.09 19.70 -0.05
C LEU A 227 0.18 20.44 -1.02
N LEU A 228 -0.43 21.54 -0.57
CA LEU A 228 -1.31 22.34 -1.41
C LEU A 228 -0.56 22.95 -2.60
N VAL A 229 0.64 23.48 -2.38
CA VAL A 229 1.48 24.01 -3.45
C VAL A 229 1.80 22.96 -4.50
N LEU A 230 2.17 21.74 -4.08
CA LEU A 230 2.49 20.65 -5.01
C LEU A 230 1.26 20.21 -5.82
N LEU A 231 0.09 20.09 -5.19
CA LEU A 231 -1.15 19.73 -5.89
C LEU A 231 -1.61 20.84 -6.83
N LEU A 232 -1.50 22.10 -6.42
CA LEU A 232 -1.82 23.23 -7.28
C LEU A 232 -0.85 23.36 -8.45
N ALA A 233 0.46 23.17 -8.22
CA ALA A 233 1.45 23.17 -9.29
C ALA A 233 1.17 22.08 -10.33
N TRP A 234 0.81 20.85 -9.88
CA TRP A 234 0.39 19.80 -10.78
C TRP A 234 -0.89 20.14 -11.53
N GLY A 235 -1.93 20.63 -10.84
CA GLY A 235 -3.20 21.02 -11.45
C GLY A 235 -3.02 22.15 -12.49
N THR A 236 -2.18 23.14 -12.19
CA THR A 236 -1.87 24.23 -13.14
C THR A 236 -1.09 23.69 -14.34
N PHE A 237 -0.11 22.80 -14.13
CA PHE A 237 0.65 22.17 -15.21
C PHE A 237 -0.26 21.43 -16.19
N ILE A 238 -1.23 20.65 -15.69
CA ILE A 238 -2.23 20.00 -16.53
C ILE A 238 -3.11 21.05 -17.25
N ALA A 239 -3.64 22.05 -16.52
CA ALA A 239 -4.60 23.01 -17.06
C ALA A 239 -4.05 23.86 -18.21
N PHE A 240 -2.72 24.07 -18.27
CA PHE A 240 -2.04 24.80 -19.35
C PHE A 240 -1.63 23.92 -20.53
N GLY A 241 -1.80 22.58 -20.44
CA GLY A 241 -1.61 21.67 -21.57
C GLY A 241 -2.76 21.74 -22.59
N ASP A 242 -2.55 21.22 -23.79
CA ASP A 242 -3.56 21.14 -24.83
C ASP A 242 -4.74 20.24 -24.37
N GLY A 243 -5.94 20.81 -24.33
CA GLY A 243 -7.12 20.13 -23.76
C GLY A 243 -7.11 19.94 -22.23
N GLY A 244 -6.11 20.48 -21.54
CA GLY A 244 -5.86 20.20 -20.12
C GLY A 244 -6.95 20.65 -19.17
N ARG A 245 -7.76 21.66 -19.53
CA ARG A 245 -8.90 22.08 -18.70
C ARG A 245 -10.01 21.04 -18.65
N GLU A 246 -10.32 20.43 -19.79
CA GLU A 246 -11.30 19.34 -19.88
C GLU A 246 -10.76 18.09 -19.12
N LEU A 247 -9.49 17.80 -19.28
CA LEU A 247 -8.81 16.71 -18.56
C LEU A 247 -8.86 16.95 -17.06
N LEU A 248 -8.51 18.14 -16.57
CA LEU A 248 -8.56 18.49 -15.15
C LEU A 248 -9.99 18.38 -14.59
N LYS A 249 -10.98 18.80 -15.35
CA LYS A 249 -12.39 18.66 -14.98
C LYS A 249 -12.79 17.19 -14.86
N THR A 250 -12.45 16.37 -15.86
CA THR A 250 -12.70 14.92 -15.87
C THR A 250 -12.02 14.23 -14.70
N LEU A 251 -10.78 14.61 -14.38
CA LEU A 251 -10.02 14.15 -13.22
C LEU A 251 -10.75 14.45 -11.91
N LEU A 252 -11.13 15.70 -11.70
CA LEU A 252 -11.80 16.13 -10.48
C LEU A 252 -13.18 15.47 -10.34
N GLU A 253 -13.93 15.36 -11.42
CA GLU A 253 -15.27 14.76 -11.40
C GLU A 253 -15.20 13.23 -11.17
N ASN A 254 -14.39 12.51 -11.95
CA ASN A 254 -14.41 11.06 -11.95
C ASN A 254 -13.57 10.44 -10.82
N GLU A 255 -12.41 11.03 -10.49
CA GLU A 255 -11.47 10.40 -9.54
C GLU A 255 -11.61 10.93 -8.11
N TYR A 256 -12.10 12.16 -7.95
CA TYR A 256 -12.24 12.76 -6.63
C TYR A 256 -13.69 12.92 -6.18
N LEU A 257 -14.60 13.33 -7.05
CA LEU A 257 -15.99 13.58 -6.68
C LEU A 257 -16.88 12.35 -6.86
N ALA A 258 -16.74 11.62 -7.97
CA ALA A 258 -17.59 10.47 -8.24
C ALA A 258 -17.52 9.39 -7.16
N PRO A 259 -16.33 8.97 -6.65
CA PRO A 259 -16.26 7.97 -5.59
C PRO A 259 -17.03 8.39 -4.31
N VAL A 260 -17.00 9.69 -3.98
CA VAL A 260 -17.72 10.21 -2.81
C VAL A 260 -19.22 10.21 -3.05
N LEU A 261 -19.65 10.64 -4.24
CA LEU A 261 -21.08 10.71 -4.61
C LEU A 261 -21.69 9.30 -4.74
N GLU A 262 -20.93 8.36 -5.29
CA GLU A 262 -21.36 6.97 -5.40
C GLU A 262 -21.41 6.28 -4.04
N ALA A 263 -20.42 6.49 -3.19
CA ALA A 263 -20.43 6.00 -1.82
C ALA A 263 -21.67 6.49 -1.04
N TRP A 264 -22.06 7.73 -1.26
CA TRP A 264 -23.26 8.30 -0.66
C TRP A 264 -24.55 7.61 -1.14
N LYS A 265 -24.61 7.20 -2.42
CA LYS A 265 -25.75 6.49 -3.01
C LYS A 265 -25.81 5.02 -2.59
N LEU A 266 -24.66 4.40 -2.36
CA LEU A 266 -24.51 2.95 -2.04
C LEU A 266 -24.58 2.65 -0.54
N GLN A 267 -24.96 3.60 0.31
CA GLN A 267 -25.06 3.41 1.75
C GLN A 267 -25.89 2.17 2.11
N GLY A 268 -25.21 1.14 2.59
CA GLY A 268 -25.81 -0.06 3.14
C GLY A 268 -25.83 -1.30 2.26
N GLN A 269 -25.42 -1.24 0.99
CA GLN A 269 -25.28 -2.43 0.16
C GLN A 269 -23.89 -3.08 0.38
N ASP A 270 -23.91 -4.30 0.89
CA ASP A 270 -22.80 -5.26 0.85
C ASP A 270 -21.51 -4.92 1.63
N SER A 271 -21.59 -4.13 2.70
CA SER A 271 -20.41 -3.86 3.58
C SER A 271 -19.73 -5.13 4.11
N TRP A 272 -20.46 -6.27 4.17
CA TRP A 272 -19.89 -7.56 4.56
C TRP A 272 -18.92 -8.13 3.52
N ILE A 273 -19.05 -7.75 2.24
CA ILE A 273 -18.17 -8.19 1.15
C ILE A 273 -16.73 -7.74 1.44
N ILE A 274 -16.54 -6.53 1.95
CA ILE A 274 -15.21 -6.01 2.32
C ILE A 274 -14.56 -6.91 3.38
N VAL A 275 -15.32 -7.34 4.37
CA VAL A 275 -14.81 -8.22 5.42
C VAL A 275 -14.46 -9.59 4.85
N ALA A 276 -15.29 -10.13 3.96
CA ALA A 276 -15.05 -11.40 3.29
C ALA A 276 -13.82 -11.34 2.37
N LEU A 277 -13.71 -10.28 1.56
CA LEU A 277 -12.54 -10.04 0.70
C LEU A 277 -11.26 -9.90 1.53
N LEU A 278 -11.31 -9.12 2.62
CA LEU A 278 -10.17 -8.98 3.52
C LEU A 278 -9.78 -10.33 4.13
N ALA A 279 -10.76 -11.13 4.55
CA ALA A 279 -10.50 -12.45 5.11
C ALA A 279 -9.80 -13.37 4.11
N VAL A 280 -10.18 -13.34 2.83
CA VAL A 280 -9.55 -14.12 1.75
C VAL A 280 -8.16 -13.58 1.43
N LEU A 281 -8.01 -12.26 1.24
CA LEU A 281 -6.73 -11.64 0.91
C LEU A 281 -5.67 -11.83 1.99
N TRP A 282 -6.12 -11.98 3.25
CA TRP A 282 -5.25 -12.16 4.41
C TRP A 282 -4.96 -13.63 4.73
N LEU A 283 -5.43 -14.58 3.93
CA LEU A 283 -5.04 -15.99 4.10
C LEU A 283 -3.52 -16.15 3.92
N PRO A 284 -2.85 -17.04 4.69
CA PRO A 284 -3.42 -17.93 5.73
C PRO A 284 -3.61 -17.25 7.10
N TRP A 285 -3.24 -15.99 7.24
CA TRP A 285 -3.15 -15.27 8.52
C TRP A 285 -4.51 -15.02 9.19
N THR A 286 -5.60 -14.99 8.42
CA THR A 286 -6.97 -14.93 8.96
C THR A 286 -7.30 -16.12 9.85
N LEU A 287 -6.68 -17.28 9.63
CA LEU A 287 -6.88 -18.46 10.48
C LEU A 287 -6.38 -18.23 11.91
N LEU A 288 -5.44 -17.28 12.12
CA LEU A 288 -5.02 -16.91 13.48
C LEU A 288 -6.14 -16.31 14.32
N LEU A 289 -7.18 -15.75 13.70
CA LEU A 289 -8.34 -15.24 14.41
C LEU A 289 -9.04 -16.34 15.23
N LEU A 290 -8.96 -17.60 14.78
CA LEU A 290 -9.51 -18.75 15.49
C LEU A 290 -8.80 -19.02 16.83
N PHE A 291 -7.51 -18.66 16.92
CA PHE A 291 -6.67 -18.88 18.10
C PHE A 291 -6.57 -17.64 19.01
N LEU A 292 -7.25 -16.55 18.66
CA LEU A 292 -7.26 -15.35 19.50
C LEU A 292 -8.09 -15.58 20.78
N PRO A 293 -7.59 -15.12 21.93
CA PRO A 293 -8.35 -15.18 23.18
C PRO A 293 -9.44 -14.09 23.20
N TRP A 294 -10.57 -14.34 22.52
CA TRP A 294 -11.66 -13.39 22.30
C TRP A 294 -12.16 -12.74 23.60
N GLY A 295 -12.18 -13.50 24.70
CA GLY A 295 -12.58 -12.97 26.01
C GLY A 295 -11.66 -11.89 26.60
N ARG A 296 -10.45 -11.69 26.04
CA ARG A 296 -9.49 -10.68 26.49
C ARG A 296 -9.37 -9.48 25.57
N ILE A 297 -10.13 -9.43 24.49
CA ILE A 297 -10.09 -8.34 23.51
C ILE A 297 -10.37 -6.98 24.16
N GLY A 298 -11.36 -6.89 25.04
CA GLY A 298 -11.69 -5.65 25.73
C GLY A 298 -10.55 -5.13 26.62
N THR A 299 -9.83 -6.03 27.31
CA THR A 299 -8.66 -5.64 28.13
C THR A 299 -7.48 -5.22 27.27
N PHE A 300 -7.31 -5.82 26.11
CA PHE A 300 -6.29 -5.47 25.13
C PHE A 300 -6.51 -4.03 24.60
N PHE A 301 -7.72 -3.70 24.15
CA PHE A 301 -8.04 -2.33 23.69
C PHE A 301 -7.94 -1.29 24.81
N LYS A 302 -8.40 -1.62 26.04
CA LYS A 302 -8.19 -0.77 27.21
C LYS A 302 -6.70 -0.49 27.44
N GLY A 303 -5.84 -1.52 27.31
CA GLY A 303 -4.39 -1.39 27.41
C GLY A 303 -3.79 -0.44 26.38
N ILE A 304 -4.28 -0.45 25.13
CA ILE A 304 -3.83 0.47 24.06
C ILE A 304 -4.19 1.92 24.41
N VAL A 305 -5.41 2.15 24.89
CA VAL A 305 -5.89 3.49 25.26
C VAL A 305 -5.13 4.03 26.46
N VAL A 306 -4.93 3.23 27.51
CA VAL A 306 -4.21 3.63 28.72
C VAL A 306 -2.75 3.96 28.40
N ASN A 307 -2.07 3.14 27.60
CA ASN A 307 -0.66 3.29 27.28
C ASN A 307 -0.40 4.18 26.02
N ARG A 308 -1.37 4.98 25.59
CA ARG A 308 -1.30 5.79 24.36
C ARG A 308 -0.09 6.72 24.27
N LYS A 309 0.39 7.23 25.40
CA LYS A 309 1.57 8.11 25.45
C LYS A 309 2.88 7.33 25.42
N GLN A 310 2.91 6.13 26.03
CA GLN A 310 4.12 5.31 26.18
C GLN A 310 4.40 4.47 24.93
N ARG A 311 3.36 4.03 24.21
CA ARG A 311 3.45 3.19 23.01
C ARG A 311 2.75 3.84 21.80
N PRO A 312 3.22 4.99 21.33
CA PRO A 312 2.57 5.71 20.24
C PRO A 312 2.56 4.93 18.93
N GLY A 313 3.56 4.08 18.67
CA GLY A 313 3.63 3.26 17.49
C GLY A 313 2.49 2.24 17.38
N GLN A 314 2.07 1.65 18.50
CA GLN A 314 0.91 0.78 18.54
C GLN A 314 -0.37 1.53 18.15
N GLY A 315 -0.52 2.76 18.67
CA GLY A 315 -1.63 3.63 18.33
C GLY A 315 -1.66 4.00 16.86
N TRP A 316 -0.51 4.32 16.26
CA TRP A 316 -0.41 4.59 14.83
C TRP A 316 -0.88 3.43 13.96
N LEU A 317 -0.43 2.21 14.27
CA LEU A 317 -0.81 1.01 13.52
C LEU A 317 -2.32 0.74 13.61
N TRP A 318 -2.92 0.88 14.79
CA TRP A 318 -4.36 0.72 14.95
C TRP A 318 -5.16 1.84 14.29
N CYS A 319 -4.74 3.09 14.41
CA CYS A 319 -5.37 4.20 13.70
C CYS A 319 -5.29 3.98 12.18
N SER A 320 -4.14 3.56 11.66
CA SER A 320 -3.99 3.25 10.24
C SER A 320 -4.94 2.14 9.79
N ALA A 321 -5.01 1.03 10.53
CA ALA A 321 -5.87 -0.10 10.16
C ALA A 321 -7.36 0.27 10.24
N ILE A 322 -7.81 0.89 11.34
CA ILE A 322 -9.22 1.21 11.58
C ILE A 322 -9.70 2.30 10.62
N VAL A 323 -8.91 3.38 10.46
CA VAL A 323 -9.29 4.50 9.58
C VAL A 323 -9.36 4.04 8.13
N THR A 324 -8.34 3.28 7.67
CA THR A 324 -8.34 2.74 6.31
C THR A 324 -9.54 1.83 6.07
N LEU A 325 -9.81 0.90 7.00
CA LEU A 325 -10.98 0.01 6.87
C LEU A 325 -12.31 0.80 6.87
N ALA A 326 -12.44 1.81 7.74
CA ALA A 326 -13.63 2.64 7.81
C ALA A 326 -13.84 3.45 6.51
N VAL A 327 -12.79 4.06 5.97
CA VAL A 327 -12.87 4.81 4.70
C VAL A 327 -13.25 3.89 3.55
N LEU A 328 -12.63 2.72 3.45
CA LEU A 328 -12.94 1.75 2.39
C LEU A 328 -14.38 1.20 2.53
N ALA A 329 -14.84 0.97 3.76
CA ALA A 329 -16.21 0.57 4.00
C ALA A 329 -17.22 1.66 3.62
N LEU A 330 -16.90 2.94 3.89
CA LEU A 330 -17.75 4.07 3.48
C LEU A 330 -17.78 4.28 1.97
N LEU A 331 -16.68 3.99 1.28
CA LEU A 331 -16.58 4.10 -0.18
C LEU A 331 -17.15 2.87 -0.92
N GLY A 332 -17.64 1.87 -0.21
CA GLY A 332 -18.19 0.66 -0.84
C GLY A 332 -17.16 -0.10 -1.67
N ALA A 333 -15.92 -0.19 -1.19
CA ALA A 333 -14.79 -0.78 -1.89
C ALA A 333 -15.00 -2.29 -2.15
N ASN A 334 -15.58 -2.64 -3.28
CA ASN A 334 -15.89 -4.04 -3.64
C ASN A 334 -14.73 -4.73 -4.38
N MET A 335 -13.62 -4.02 -4.65
CA MET A 335 -12.46 -4.56 -5.35
C MET A 335 -11.35 -4.93 -4.37
N PRO A 336 -10.76 -6.14 -4.49
CA PRO A 336 -9.66 -6.60 -3.64
C PRO A 336 -8.46 -5.66 -3.61
N VAL A 337 -8.19 -5.01 -4.72
CA VAL A 337 -7.07 -4.10 -4.93
C VAL A 337 -7.14 -2.89 -4.01
N LEU A 338 -8.33 -2.34 -3.78
CA LEU A 338 -8.55 -1.20 -2.89
C LEU A 338 -8.21 -1.50 -1.42
N LEU A 339 -8.16 -2.78 -1.02
CA LEU A 339 -7.79 -3.20 0.34
C LEU A 339 -6.28 -3.22 0.58
N MET A 340 -5.45 -3.03 -0.45
CA MET A 340 -3.99 -3.07 -0.31
C MET A 340 -3.41 -2.09 0.72
N PRO A 341 -3.87 -0.84 0.86
CA PRO A 341 -3.37 0.08 1.86
C PRO A 341 -3.53 -0.39 3.31
N LEU A 342 -4.43 -1.34 3.55
CA LEU A 342 -4.66 -1.94 4.85
C LEU A 342 -3.61 -3.01 5.22
N LEU A 343 -2.96 -3.62 4.22
CA LEU A 343 -2.09 -4.78 4.42
C LEU A 343 -0.83 -4.47 5.25
N PRO A 344 -0.07 -3.37 5.05
CA PRO A 344 1.13 -3.10 5.83
C PRO A 344 0.88 -2.96 7.34
N PRO A 345 -0.06 -2.14 7.82
CA PRO A 345 -0.34 -2.07 9.26
C PRO A 345 -0.87 -3.40 9.82
N LEU A 346 -1.71 -4.13 9.07
CA LEU A 346 -2.16 -5.47 9.48
C LEU A 346 -1.02 -6.46 9.59
N ALA A 347 -0.04 -6.44 8.67
CA ALA A 347 1.12 -7.33 8.72
C ALA A 347 1.93 -7.13 10.00
N VAL A 348 2.14 -5.88 10.40
CA VAL A 348 2.84 -5.57 11.65
C VAL A 348 2.04 -6.04 12.87
N LEU A 349 0.73 -5.78 12.91
CA LEU A 349 -0.15 -6.20 13.99
C LEU A 349 -0.24 -7.74 14.10
N THR A 350 -0.33 -8.43 12.97
CA THR A 350 -0.35 -9.90 12.89
C THR A 350 0.96 -10.49 13.38
N ALA A 351 2.11 -9.95 12.95
CA ALA A 351 3.42 -10.41 13.41
C ALA A 351 3.59 -10.25 14.93
N GLN A 352 3.12 -9.13 15.49
CA GLN A 352 3.09 -8.94 16.95
C GLN A 352 2.23 -10.01 17.64
N GLY A 353 1.05 -10.32 17.06
CA GLY A 353 0.14 -11.35 17.57
C GLY A 353 0.80 -12.73 17.60
N VAL A 354 1.37 -13.15 16.48
CA VAL A 354 2.07 -14.45 16.33
C VAL A 354 3.19 -14.61 17.34
N LEU A 355 4.08 -13.61 17.43
CA LEU A 355 5.22 -13.67 18.35
C LEU A 355 4.79 -13.66 19.82
N ASN A 356 3.72 -12.94 20.17
CA ASN A 356 3.18 -12.96 21.52
C ASN A 356 2.53 -14.30 21.89
N LEU A 357 1.86 -14.96 20.93
CA LEU A 357 1.30 -16.30 21.13
C LEU A 357 2.41 -17.35 21.32
N SER A 358 3.43 -17.31 20.47
CA SER A 358 4.60 -18.19 20.59
C SER A 358 5.33 -18.03 21.93
N ALA A 359 5.53 -16.80 22.40
CA ALA A 359 6.18 -16.54 23.69
C ALA A 359 5.37 -17.03 24.90
N ARG A 360 4.04 -17.17 24.78
CA ARG A 360 3.17 -17.73 25.82
C ARG A 360 3.18 -19.25 25.82
N GLY A 361 3.18 -19.88 24.64
CA GLY A 361 3.28 -21.32 24.50
C GLY A 361 4.58 -21.87 25.11
N SER A 362 5.71 -21.15 24.94
CA SER A 362 7.01 -21.56 25.50
C SER A 362 7.13 -21.37 27.03
N ARG A 363 6.21 -20.66 27.68
CA ARG A 363 6.18 -20.50 29.15
C ARG A 363 5.21 -21.48 29.85
N GLY A 364 4.49 -22.27 29.06
CA GLY A 364 3.50 -23.23 29.54
C GLY A 364 4.00 -24.70 29.51
N PHE A 365 5.25 -24.92 29.15
CA PHE A 365 6.01 -26.15 29.28
C PHE A 365 7.19 -25.88 30.24
#